data_ed69432a9de163c6c365f1349009e03c
#
_entry.id   ed69432a9de163c6c365f1349009e03c
#
_cell.length_a   1.000
_cell.length_b   1.000
_cell.length_c   1.000
_cell.angle_alpha   90.00
_cell.angle_beta   90.00
_cell.angle_gamma   90.00
#
_symmetry.space_group_name_H-M   'P 1'
#
loop_
_entity.id
_entity.type
_entity.pdbx_description
1 polymer ?
#
loop_
_entity_poly.entity_id
_entity_poly.type
_entity_poly.pdbx_seq_one_letter_code
_entity_poly.pdbx_strand_id
1 'polypeptide(L)'
;MSKPVIGFIGLGLMGGNMVENLQKRGFEVIVMDLNQEAVDRVLARGNASQASSPKELAEKSDIVQFCLTTSAVVEKIVYGDNGVLAGIKEGSVLIDFGTSIPASTKKIGADLAAKGVGMIDAPLGRTPAHAKDGLLNIMAAGDKATFDKYESMLKEQGENVFYLGALGAGHTTKLINNFMGMTTVTAMSQAFAAAKLAGVDRQQLYDIMSAGPSNSPFMKFCKNYAVDGVSDLGFSLNNANKDLGYFAQMVSDLGSQSLVAEATSKSLQAAVDAGMGDGNVPEIFDYFVNLKK
;
A
#
# COMPACT_ATOMS: atom_id res chain seq x y z
N MET A 1 0.04 -25.04 21.10
CA MET A 1 1.09 -24.01 21.13
C MET A 1 0.42 -22.66 21.27
N SER A 2 1.00 -21.74 22.04
CA SER A 2 0.53 -20.34 22.11
C SER A 2 0.68 -19.68 20.74
N LYS A 3 -0.22 -18.73 20.41
CA LYS A 3 -0.05 -17.91 19.21
C LYS A 3 1.20 -17.02 19.35
N PRO A 4 1.88 -16.67 18.23
CA PRO A 4 3.01 -15.77 18.28
C PRO A 4 2.57 -14.35 18.68
N VAL A 5 3.45 -13.61 19.36
CA VAL A 5 3.28 -12.19 19.66
C VAL A 5 3.64 -11.39 18.40
N ILE A 6 2.76 -10.48 18.00
CA ILE A 6 2.90 -9.68 16.78
C ILE A 6 3.24 -8.23 17.14
N GLY A 7 4.40 -7.75 16.72
CA GLY A 7 4.71 -6.33 16.71
C GLY A 7 4.16 -5.67 15.44
N PHE A 8 3.36 -4.61 15.55
CA PHE A 8 2.78 -3.95 14.40
C PHE A 8 3.06 -2.43 14.41
N ILE A 9 3.71 -1.92 13.37
CA ILE A 9 4.03 -0.51 13.21
C ILE A 9 3.26 0.08 12.03
N GLY A 10 2.53 1.18 12.31
CA GLY A 10 1.68 1.86 11.33
C GLY A 10 0.21 1.48 11.46
N LEU A 11 -0.57 2.31 12.16
CA LEU A 11 -1.98 2.09 12.51
C LEU A 11 -2.95 2.98 11.71
N GLY A 12 -2.54 3.39 10.51
CA GLY A 12 -3.40 4.12 9.58
C GLY A 12 -4.63 3.30 9.14
N LEU A 13 -5.31 3.73 8.07
CA LEU A 13 -6.54 3.09 7.59
C LEU A 13 -6.40 1.60 7.32
N MET A 14 -5.27 1.15 6.75
CA MET A 14 -5.03 -0.26 6.49
C MET A 14 -4.54 -0.97 7.76
N GLY A 15 -3.43 -0.52 8.34
CA GLY A 15 -2.77 -1.19 9.46
C GLY A 15 -3.65 -1.29 10.70
N GLY A 16 -4.41 -0.23 11.05
CA GLY A 16 -5.33 -0.26 12.18
C GLY A 16 -6.46 -1.29 12.03
N ASN A 17 -6.95 -1.51 10.80
CA ASN A 17 -7.95 -2.54 10.51
C ASN A 17 -7.34 -3.95 10.49
N MET A 18 -6.10 -4.10 10.00
CA MET A 18 -5.36 -5.37 10.08
C MET A 18 -5.13 -5.77 11.54
N VAL A 19 -4.73 -4.84 12.40
CA VAL A 19 -4.58 -5.09 13.85
C VAL A 19 -5.91 -5.46 14.48
N GLU A 20 -7.02 -4.80 14.12
CA GLU A 20 -8.36 -5.18 14.61
C GLU A 20 -8.71 -6.63 14.24
N ASN A 21 -8.41 -7.05 13.01
CA ASN A 21 -8.58 -8.44 12.60
C ASN A 21 -7.74 -9.40 13.44
N LEU A 22 -6.46 -9.08 13.68
CA LEU A 22 -5.58 -9.91 14.52
C LEU A 22 -6.10 -10.03 15.96
N GLN A 23 -6.57 -8.93 16.56
CA GLN A 23 -7.16 -8.94 17.90
C GLN A 23 -8.44 -9.82 17.95
N LYS A 24 -9.34 -9.70 16.96
CA LYS A 24 -10.54 -10.56 16.84
C LYS A 24 -10.18 -12.04 16.75
N ARG A 25 -9.07 -12.37 16.13
CA ARG A 25 -8.55 -13.74 16.02
C ARG A 25 -7.75 -14.17 17.25
N GLY A 26 -7.66 -13.33 18.28
CA GLY A 26 -7.02 -13.67 19.58
C GLY A 26 -5.49 -13.67 19.53
N PHE A 27 -4.87 -12.87 18.67
CA PHE A 27 -3.42 -12.60 18.74
C PHE A 27 -3.14 -11.52 19.78
N GLU A 28 -2.03 -11.64 20.48
CA GLU A 28 -1.43 -10.57 21.27
C GLU A 28 -0.65 -9.65 20.32
N VAL A 29 -0.91 -8.33 20.39
CA VAL A 29 -0.30 -7.36 19.49
C VAL A 29 0.42 -6.27 20.28
N ILE A 30 1.68 -6.00 19.94
CA ILE A 30 2.43 -4.85 20.44
C ILE A 30 2.44 -3.81 19.33
N VAL A 31 1.91 -2.61 19.59
CA VAL A 31 1.69 -1.62 18.53
C VAL A 31 2.52 -0.37 18.72
N MET A 32 2.78 0.30 17.60
CA MET A 32 3.41 1.61 17.56
C MET A 32 2.90 2.43 16.37
N ASP A 33 2.56 3.67 16.61
CA ASP A 33 2.26 4.70 15.62
C ASP A 33 2.64 6.07 16.16
N LEU A 34 2.88 7.05 15.28
CA LEU A 34 3.08 8.45 15.67
C LEU A 34 1.78 9.12 16.09
N ASN A 35 0.64 8.62 15.61
CA ASN A 35 -0.69 9.09 15.97
C ASN A 35 -1.20 8.35 17.22
N GLN A 36 -1.15 9.02 18.37
CA GLN A 36 -1.59 8.44 19.65
C GLN A 36 -3.05 8.04 19.64
N GLU A 37 -3.94 8.78 18.97
CA GLU A 37 -5.36 8.40 18.87
C GLU A 37 -5.55 7.06 18.15
N ALA A 38 -4.68 6.74 17.15
CA ALA A 38 -4.72 5.45 16.49
C ALA A 38 -4.27 4.32 17.43
N VAL A 39 -3.25 4.57 18.26
CA VAL A 39 -2.81 3.64 19.31
C VAL A 39 -3.91 3.42 20.32
N ASP A 40 -4.51 4.47 20.86
CA ASP A 40 -5.56 4.40 21.89
C ASP A 40 -6.78 3.60 21.40
N ARG A 41 -7.18 3.76 20.13
CA ARG A 41 -8.26 2.95 19.51
C ARG A 41 -7.93 1.46 19.50
N VAL A 42 -6.66 1.10 19.28
CA VAL A 42 -6.24 -0.31 19.31
C VAL A 42 -6.22 -0.85 20.74
N LEU A 43 -5.65 -0.09 21.68
CA LEU A 43 -5.56 -0.50 23.09
C LEU A 43 -6.95 -0.68 23.72
N ALA A 44 -7.92 0.16 23.36
CA ALA A 44 -9.29 0.07 23.87
C ALA A 44 -10.02 -1.23 23.49
N ARG A 45 -9.57 -1.95 22.44
CA ARG A 45 -10.15 -3.24 22.05
C ARG A 45 -9.61 -4.43 22.88
N GLY A 46 -8.53 -4.25 23.63
CA GLY A 46 -7.85 -5.32 24.40
C GLY A 46 -6.87 -6.15 23.57
N ASN A 47 -6.18 -7.06 24.23
CA ASN A 47 -5.12 -7.91 23.63
C ASN A 47 -4.04 -7.13 22.90
N ALA A 48 -3.74 -5.92 23.36
CA ALA A 48 -2.69 -5.07 22.80
C ALA A 48 -1.94 -4.30 23.88
N SER A 49 -0.68 -4.01 23.61
CA SER A 49 0.17 -3.09 24.38
C SER A 49 0.90 -2.15 23.44
N GLN A 50 1.36 -1.00 23.97
CA GLN A 50 2.14 -0.03 23.21
C GLN A 50 3.63 -0.21 23.51
N ALA A 51 4.46 -0.14 22.48
CA ALA A 51 5.90 -0.01 22.62
C ALA A 51 6.34 1.45 22.55
N SER A 52 7.41 1.81 23.28
CA SER A 52 7.99 3.13 23.29
C SER A 52 8.95 3.39 22.12
N SER A 53 9.42 2.32 21.46
CA SER A 53 10.33 2.40 20.32
C SER A 53 10.18 1.18 19.39
N PRO A 54 10.60 1.31 18.11
CA PRO A 54 10.66 0.16 17.19
C PRO A 54 11.55 -0.97 17.71
N LYS A 55 12.63 -0.63 18.39
CA LYS A 55 13.54 -1.60 19.03
C LYS A 55 12.81 -2.41 20.11
N GLU A 56 12.15 -1.75 21.04
CA GLU A 56 11.38 -2.42 22.10
C GLU A 56 10.29 -3.32 21.52
N LEU A 57 9.56 -2.84 20.51
CA LEU A 57 8.55 -3.63 19.82
C LEU A 57 9.16 -4.90 19.24
N ALA A 58 10.29 -4.80 18.56
CA ALA A 58 10.96 -5.94 17.95
C ALA A 58 11.53 -6.93 18.99
N GLU A 59 12.08 -6.41 20.11
CA GLU A 59 12.58 -7.25 21.22
C GLU A 59 11.48 -8.09 21.87
N LYS A 60 10.24 -7.63 21.84
CA LYS A 60 9.10 -8.31 22.50
C LYS A 60 8.27 -9.15 21.56
N SER A 61 8.52 -9.09 20.24
CA SER A 61 7.70 -9.74 19.22
C SER A 61 8.38 -10.98 18.62
N ASP A 62 7.57 -11.92 18.15
CA ASP A 62 8.00 -13.07 17.35
C ASP A 62 7.93 -12.75 15.85
N ILE A 63 6.98 -11.90 15.47
CA ILE A 63 6.74 -11.44 14.11
C ILE A 63 6.62 -9.91 14.14
N VAL A 64 7.42 -9.20 13.34
CA VAL A 64 7.31 -7.76 13.18
C VAL A 64 6.60 -7.45 11.86
N GLN A 65 5.56 -6.61 11.89
CA GLN A 65 4.75 -6.24 10.73
C GLN A 65 4.75 -4.73 10.54
N PHE A 66 4.85 -4.29 9.29
CA PHE A 66 4.76 -2.89 8.90
C PHE A 66 3.58 -2.63 7.96
N CYS A 67 2.88 -1.52 8.17
CA CYS A 67 1.97 -0.95 7.20
C CYS A 67 2.23 0.56 7.12
N LEU A 68 3.35 0.94 6.50
CA LEU A 68 3.91 2.28 6.49
C LEU A 68 3.75 2.96 5.12
N THR A 69 3.89 4.27 5.09
CA THR A 69 3.53 5.10 3.94
C THR A 69 4.58 5.16 2.86
N THR A 70 5.88 5.15 3.21
CA THR A 70 6.99 5.34 2.27
C THR A 70 8.20 4.49 2.62
N SER A 71 9.04 4.15 1.63
CA SER A 71 10.33 3.47 1.84
C SER A 71 11.24 4.23 2.81
N ALA A 72 11.28 5.56 2.74
CA ALA A 72 12.08 6.38 3.65
C ALA A 72 11.65 6.24 5.11
N VAL A 73 10.33 6.12 5.36
CA VAL A 73 9.80 5.85 6.70
C VAL A 73 10.17 4.44 7.15
N VAL A 74 10.06 3.43 6.26
CA VAL A 74 10.49 2.06 6.56
C VAL A 74 11.97 2.02 6.93
N GLU A 75 12.84 2.63 6.13
CA GLU A 75 14.29 2.71 6.41
C GLU A 75 14.57 3.39 7.76
N LYS A 76 13.91 4.51 8.05
CA LYS A 76 14.05 5.21 9.33
C LYS A 76 13.65 4.32 10.53
N ILE A 77 12.56 3.56 10.39
CA ILE A 77 12.06 2.64 11.43
C ILE A 77 13.00 1.44 11.59
N VAL A 78 13.60 0.96 10.51
CA VAL A 78 14.54 -0.17 10.55
C VAL A 78 15.90 0.23 11.11
N TYR A 79 16.49 1.31 10.60
CA TYR A 79 17.90 1.69 10.84
C TYR A 79 18.13 2.78 11.90
N GLY A 80 17.08 3.41 12.41
CA GLY A 80 17.22 4.43 13.45
C GLY A 80 17.93 3.91 14.71
N ASP A 81 18.42 4.80 15.57
CA ASP A 81 19.16 4.45 16.79
C ASP A 81 18.40 3.45 17.69
N ASN A 82 17.08 3.59 17.78
CA ASN A 82 16.17 2.65 18.41
C ASN A 82 15.30 1.91 17.38
N GLY A 83 15.88 1.59 16.21
CA GLY A 83 15.21 0.94 15.11
C GLY A 83 15.01 -0.56 15.32
N VAL A 84 14.16 -1.15 14.47
CA VAL A 84 13.83 -2.58 14.51
C VAL A 84 15.08 -3.45 14.39
N LEU A 85 16.06 -3.09 13.54
CA LEU A 85 17.27 -3.85 13.32
C LEU A 85 18.11 -4.01 14.62
N ALA A 86 18.00 -3.06 15.55
CA ALA A 86 18.71 -3.12 16.84
C ALA A 86 18.07 -4.07 17.86
N GLY A 87 16.77 -4.38 17.71
CA GLY A 87 16.00 -5.18 18.68
C GLY A 87 15.49 -6.52 18.16
N ILE A 88 15.44 -6.72 16.84
CA ILE A 88 14.83 -7.91 16.24
C ILE A 88 15.67 -9.18 16.53
N LYS A 89 14.98 -10.25 16.90
CA LYS A 89 15.61 -11.50 17.36
C LYS A 89 15.95 -12.42 16.20
N GLU A 90 17.02 -13.18 16.31
CA GLU A 90 17.32 -14.28 15.41
C GLU A 90 16.14 -15.26 15.32
N GLY A 91 15.85 -15.77 14.14
CA GLY A 91 14.76 -16.70 13.86
C GLY A 91 13.36 -16.08 13.74
N SER A 92 13.22 -14.75 14.00
CA SER A 92 11.99 -14.00 13.75
C SER A 92 11.86 -13.57 12.28
N VAL A 93 10.79 -12.87 11.95
CA VAL A 93 10.52 -12.35 10.59
C VAL A 93 10.04 -10.91 10.65
N LEU A 94 10.44 -10.12 9.64
CA LEU A 94 9.84 -8.83 9.33
C LEU A 94 8.95 -8.98 8.10
N ILE A 95 7.69 -8.52 8.17
CA ILE A 95 6.72 -8.54 7.07
C ILE A 95 6.34 -7.09 6.75
N ASP A 96 6.65 -6.61 5.54
CA ASP A 96 6.29 -5.26 5.08
C ASP A 96 5.05 -5.33 4.16
N PHE A 97 3.91 -4.84 4.67
CA PHE A 97 2.65 -4.70 3.94
C PHE A 97 2.51 -3.37 3.20
N GLY A 98 3.48 -2.49 3.30
CA GLY A 98 3.50 -1.20 2.62
C GLY A 98 3.64 -1.32 1.10
N THR A 99 3.88 -0.18 0.48
CA THR A 99 4.32 -0.11 -0.93
C THR A 99 5.67 0.58 -0.93
N SER A 100 6.73 -0.20 -1.16
CA SER A 100 8.12 0.23 -1.02
C SER A 100 8.92 0.05 -2.31
N ILE A 101 10.06 0.74 -2.41
CA ILE A 101 11.02 0.59 -3.51
C ILE A 101 11.71 -0.78 -3.37
N PRO A 102 11.67 -1.65 -4.40
CA PRO A 102 12.23 -3.02 -4.29
C PRO A 102 13.73 -3.08 -3.94
N ALA A 103 14.51 -2.09 -4.36
CA ALA A 103 15.94 -2.01 -4.01
C ALA A 103 16.14 -1.79 -2.49
N SER A 104 15.34 -0.90 -1.88
CA SER A 104 15.33 -0.68 -0.42
C SER A 104 14.93 -1.96 0.33
N THR A 105 13.87 -2.63 -0.13
CA THR A 105 13.41 -3.91 0.45
C THR A 105 14.51 -4.97 0.45
N LYS A 106 15.20 -5.13 -0.70
CA LYS A 106 16.30 -6.11 -0.82
C LYS A 106 17.47 -5.77 0.11
N LYS A 107 17.81 -4.47 0.23
CA LYS A 107 18.86 -4.02 1.16
C LYS A 107 18.51 -4.35 2.60
N ILE A 108 17.29 -4.00 3.05
CA ILE A 108 16.80 -4.32 4.41
C ILE A 108 16.83 -5.83 4.65
N GLY A 109 16.36 -6.61 3.67
CA GLY A 109 16.37 -8.07 3.76
C GLY A 109 17.77 -8.67 3.90
N ALA A 110 18.76 -8.14 3.21
CA ALA A 110 20.15 -8.57 3.35
C ALA A 110 20.70 -8.27 4.75
N ASP A 111 20.43 -7.09 5.30
CA ASP A 111 20.86 -6.69 6.63
C ASP A 111 20.16 -7.50 7.74
N LEU A 112 18.89 -7.87 7.56
CA LEU A 112 18.16 -8.79 8.44
C LEU A 112 18.70 -10.22 8.35
N ALA A 113 18.95 -10.72 7.14
CA ALA A 113 19.50 -12.06 6.93
C ALA A 113 20.87 -12.24 7.60
N ALA A 114 21.71 -11.20 7.63
CA ALA A 114 22.98 -11.21 8.37
C ALA A 114 22.82 -11.39 9.89
N LYS A 115 21.59 -11.21 10.41
CA LYS A 115 21.20 -11.46 11.81
C LYS A 115 20.37 -12.73 11.99
N GLY A 116 20.24 -13.56 10.97
CA GLY A 116 19.39 -14.77 11.03
C GLY A 116 17.88 -14.45 11.06
N VAL A 117 17.47 -13.30 10.56
CA VAL A 117 16.06 -12.84 10.52
C VAL A 117 15.53 -12.93 9.11
N GLY A 118 14.34 -13.52 8.93
CA GLY A 118 13.66 -13.55 7.65
C GLY A 118 13.00 -12.22 7.28
N MET A 119 12.79 -11.99 5.98
CA MET A 119 11.96 -10.87 5.51
C MET A 119 10.99 -11.34 4.43
N ILE A 120 9.75 -10.81 4.49
CA ILE A 120 8.72 -10.98 3.47
C ILE A 120 8.22 -9.58 3.10
N ASP A 121 8.25 -9.22 1.82
CA ASP A 121 7.48 -8.10 1.30
C ASP A 121 6.11 -8.61 0.86
N ALA A 122 5.05 -7.99 1.38
CA ALA A 122 3.69 -8.53 1.28
C ALA A 122 2.65 -7.43 1.00
N PRO A 123 2.86 -6.55 0.01
CA PRO A 123 1.94 -5.46 -0.25
C PRO A 123 0.53 -5.92 -0.56
N LEU A 124 -0.42 -5.03 -0.29
CA LEU A 124 -1.84 -5.33 -0.19
C LEU A 124 -2.62 -4.89 -1.43
N GLY A 125 -3.60 -5.70 -1.79
CA GLY A 125 -4.72 -5.32 -2.63
C GLY A 125 -6.02 -5.29 -1.83
N ARG A 126 -7.07 -4.69 -2.39
CA ARG A 126 -8.37 -4.42 -1.79
C ARG A 126 -8.36 -3.23 -0.81
N THR A 127 -9.42 -3.07 -0.01
CA THR A 127 -9.76 -1.86 0.75
C THR A 127 -9.57 -2.05 2.26
N PRO A 128 -9.59 -0.95 3.05
CA PRO A 128 -9.55 -1.03 4.51
C PRO A 128 -10.67 -1.89 5.14
N ALA A 129 -11.86 -1.93 4.53
CA ALA A 129 -12.94 -2.79 5.00
C ALA A 129 -12.55 -4.28 4.91
N HIS A 130 -11.93 -4.70 3.81
CA HIS A 130 -11.42 -6.06 3.65
C HIS A 130 -10.30 -6.38 4.64
N ALA A 131 -9.47 -5.40 5.01
CA ALA A 131 -8.43 -5.58 6.03
C ALA A 131 -9.00 -5.96 7.39
N LYS A 132 -10.12 -5.33 7.79
CA LYS A 132 -10.83 -5.57 9.05
C LYS A 132 -11.38 -6.99 9.15
N ASP A 133 -11.71 -7.60 8.04
CA ASP A 133 -12.34 -8.92 7.96
C ASP A 133 -11.34 -10.04 7.56
N GLY A 134 -10.06 -9.70 7.34
CA GLY A 134 -9.01 -10.64 6.93
C GLY A 134 -9.17 -11.11 5.48
N LEU A 135 -9.75 -10.28 4.62
CA LEU A 135 -10.09 -10.58 3.23
C LEU A 135 -9.16 -9.89 2.21
N LEU A 136 -7.95 -9.56 2.60
CA LEU A 136 -7.01 -8.88 1.70
C LEU A 136 -6.50 -9.81 0.58
N ASN A 137 -6.05 -9.20 -0.52
CA ASN A 137 -5.14 -9.84 -1.47
C ASN A 137 -3.72 -9.48 -1.05
N ILE A 138 -2.90 -10.47 -0.74
CA ILE A 138 -1.52 -10.29 -0.26
C ILE A 138 -0.56 -10.80 -1.33
N MET A 139 0.32 -9.91 -1.81
CA MET A 139 1.33 -10.20 -2.82
C MET A 139 2.66 -10.49 -2.12
N ALA A 140 2.83 -11.70 -1.59
CA ALA A 140 3.97 -12.06 -0.75
C ALA A 140 5.19 -12.53 -1.55
N ALA A 141 6.37 -12.04 -1.18
CA ALA A 141 7.64 -12.49 -1.73
C ALA A 141 8.72 -12.54 -0.64
N GLY A 142 9.67 -13.45 -0.80
CA GLY A 142 10.74 -13.70 0.16
C GLY A 142 11.35 -15.07 -0.08
N ASP A 143 12.30 -15.46 0.77
CA ASP A 143 12.81 -16.83 0.77
C ASP A 143 11.67 -17.84 0.96
N LYS A 144 11.67 -18.92 0.17
CA LYS A 144 10.56 -19.90 0.16
C LYS A 144 10.34 -20.57 1.51
N ALA A 145 11.40 -20.92 2.22
CA ALA A 145 11.29 -21.54 3.52
C ALA A 145 10.70 -20.56 4.56
N THR A 146 11.12 -19.30 4.50
CA THR A 146 10.53 -18.22 5.30
C THR A 146 9.06 -18.04 4.98
N PHE A 147 8.68 -17.96 3.70
CA PHE A 147 7.28 -17.85 3.30
C PHE A 147 6.45 -19.03 3.85
N ASP A 148 6.89 -20.26 3.63
CA ASP A 148 6.15 -21.46 4.07
C ASP A 148 5.94 -21.50 5.59
N LYS A 149 6.93 -21.04 6.35
CA LYS A 149 6.84 -20.94 7.81
C LYS A 149 5.74 -19.98 8.27
N TYR A 150 5.53 -18.87 7.53
CA TYR A 150 4.62 -17.80 7.93
C TYR A 150 3.37 -17.68 7.03
N GLU A 151 3.17 -18.56 6.05
CA GLU A 151 2.01 -18.55 5.16
C GLU A 151 0.68 -18.60 5.94
N SER A 152 0.59 -19.42 6.97
CA SER A 152 -0.60 -19.50 7.81
C SER A 152 -0.93 -18.18 8.49
N MET A 153 0.09 -17.42 8.91
CA MET A 153 -0.08 -16.09 9.49
C MET A 153 -0.58 -15.08 8.46
N LEU A 154 -0.07 -15.14 7.23
CA LEU A 154 -0.56 -14.29 6.13
C LEU A 154 -2.02 -14.60 5.80
N LYS A 155 -2.42 -15.86 5.82
CA LYS A 155 -3.81 -16.31 5.61
C LYS A 155 -4.79 -15.86 6.70
N GLU A 156 -4.32 -15.50 7.89
CA GLU A 156 -5.18 -14.88 8.91
C GLU A 156 -5.60 -13.44 8.51
N GLN A 157 -4.85 -12.80 7.60
CA GLN A 157 -5.07 -11.41 7.18
C GLN A 157 -5.53 -11.29 5.74
N GLY A 158 -5.42 -12.34 4.93
CA GLY A 158 -5.77 -12.34 3.51
C GLY A 158 -6.56 -13.55 3.06
N GLU A 159 -7.58 -13.31 2.25
CA GLU A 159 -8.31 -14.36 1.54
C GLU A 159 -7.45 -15.00 0.45
N ASN A 160 -6.69 -14.17 -0.27
CA ASN A 160 -5.79 -14.62 -1.31
C ASN A 160 -4.34 -14.23 -0.96
N VAL A 161 -3.48 -15.22 -0.79
CA VAL A 161 -2.05 -15.03 -0.56
C VAL A 161 -1.28 -15.59 -1.75
N PHE A 162 -0.66 -14.70 -2.53
CA PHE A 162 0.10 -15.05 -3.73
C PHE A 162 1.59 -15.07 -3.37
N TYR A 163 2.25 -16.23 -3.55
CA TYR A 163 3.71 -16.29 -3.46
C TYR A 163 4.34 -15.93 -4.80
N LEU A 164 5.16 -14.88 -4.80
CA LEU A 164 5.72 -14.26 -6.02
C LEU A 164 7.23 -14.51 -6.19
N GLY A 165 7.83 -15.37 -5.36
CA GLY A 165 9.25 -15.72 -5.46
C GLY A 165 10.16 -14.88 -4.59
N ALA A 166 11.31 -14.46 -5.10
CA ALA A 166 12.36 -13.81 -4.34
C ALA A 166 11.94 -12.46 -3.73
N LEU A 167 12.55 -12.08 -2.62
CA LEU A 167 12.32 -10.82 -1.91
C LEU A 167 12.38 -9.60 -2.85
N GLY A 168 11.39 -8.72 -2.72
CA GLY A 168 11.18 -7.56 -3.57
C GLY A 168 10.22 -7.80 -4.75
N ALA A 169 9.87 -9.07 -5.07
CA ALA A 169 8.92 -9.37 -6.13
C ALA A 169 7.48 -8.95 -5.79
N GLY A 170 7.09 -8.96 -4.52
CA GLY A 170 5.82 -8.44 -4.04
C GLY A 170 5.69 -6.94 -4.30
N HIS A 171 6.64 -6.14 -3.82
CA HIS A 171 6.66 -4.69 -4.08
C HIS A 171 6.78 -4.36 -5.57
N THR A 172 7.58 -5.10 -6.33
CA THR A 172 7.66 -4.98 -7.80
C THR A 172 6.28 -5.17 -8.43
N THR A 173 5.59 -6.26 -8.09
CA THR A 173 4.25 -6.56 -8.61
C THR A 173 3.23 -5.50 -8.20
N LYS A 174 3.30 -5.02 -6.96
CA LYS A 174 2.43 -3.94 -6.47
C LYS A 174 2.63 -2.65 -7.26
N LEU A 175 3.87 -2.25 -7.54
CA LEU A 175 4.17 -1.05 -8.31
C LEU A 175 3.68 -1.18 -9.77
N ILE A 176 3.85 -2.33 -10.40
CA ILE A 176 3.33 -2.61 -11.75
C ILE A 176 1.80 -2.50 -11.75
N ASN A 177 1.13 -3.14 -10.77
CA ASN A 177 -0.33 -3.09 -10.64
C ASN A 177 -0.83 -1.66 -10.44
N ASN A 178 -0.19 -0.89 -9.56
CA ASN A 178 -0.61 0.48 -9.28
C ASN A 178 -0.30 1.42 -10.45
N PHE A 179 0.82 1.23 -11.16
CA PHE A 179 1.09 1.94 -12.42
C PHE A 179 -0.04 1.75 -13.42
N MET A 180 -0.45 0.52 -13.70
CA MET A 180 -1.56 0.22 -14.62
C MET A 180 -2.87 0.87 -14.15
N GLY A 181 -3.23 0.68 -12.88
CA GLY A 181 -4.47 1.21 -12.34
C GLY A 181 -4.52 2.74 -12.38
N MET A 182 -3.50 3.41 -11.84
CA MET A 182 -3.50 4.87 -11.69
C MET A 182 -3.33 5.58 -13.03
N THR A 183 -2.55 5.02 -13.96
CA THR A 183 -2.48 5.54 -15.33
C THR A 183 -3.83 5.44 -16.03
N THR A 184 -4.51 4.30 -15.89
CA THR A 184 -5.85 4.09 -16.47
C THR A 184 -6.88 5.08 -15.91
N VAL A 185 -6.93 5.24 -14.57
CA VAL A 185 -7.84 6.21 -13.92
C VAL A 185 -7.54 7.63 -14.36
N THR A 186 -6.26 8.03 -14.40
CA THR A 186 -5.86 9.39 -14.84
C THR A 186 -6.28 9.65 -16.29
N ALA A 187 -6.00 8.71 -17.20
CA ALA A 187 -6.38 8.85 -18.61
C ALA A 187 -7.90 8.89 -18.80
N MET A 188 -8.65 8.04 -18.11
CA MET A 188 -10.12 8.04 -18.16
C MET A 188 -10.72 9.34 -17.59
N SER A 189 -10.20 9.83 -16.45
CA SER A 189 -10.64 11.10 -15.86
C SER A 189 -10.41 12.28 -16.82
N GLN A 190 -9.28 12.29 -17.54
CA GLN A 190 -9.01 13.28 -18.57
C GLN A 190 -9.98 13.17 -19.77
N ALA A 191 -10.35 11.95 -20.18
CA ALA A 191 -11.32 11.73 -21.24
C ALA A 191 -12.71 12.28 -20.85
N PHE A 192 -13.17 12.03 -19.62
CA PHE A 192 -14.42 12.61 -19.10
C PHE A 192 -14.36 14.13 -18.99
N ALA A 193 -13.20 14.70 -18.60
CA ALA A 193 -13.00 16.15 -18.57
C ALA A 193 -13.08 16.75 -19.97
N ALA A 194 -12.45 16.12 -20.96
CA ALA A 194 -12.53 16.55 -22.36
C ALA A 194 -13.98 16.51 -22.89
N ALA A 195 -14.75 15.46 -22.56
CA ALA A 195 -16.18 15.39 -22.90
C ALA A 195 -16.98 16.56 -22.31
N LYS A 196 -16.76 16.88 -21.02
CA LYS A 196 -17.39 18.03 -20.37
C LYS A 196 -17.07 19.34 -21.09
N LEU A 197 -15.80 19.56 -21.43
CA LEU A 197 -15.35 20.77 -22.13
C LEU A 197 -15.89 20.87 -23.58
N ALA A 198 -16.05 19.71 -24.23
CA ALA A 198 -16.61 19.65 -25.59
C ALA A 198 -18.14 19.65 -25.64
N GLY A 199 -18.84 19.69 -24.50
CA GLY A 199 -20.31 19.64 -24.43
C GLY A 199 -20.89 18.26 -24.76
N VAL A 200 -20.08 17.18 -24.67
CA VAL A 200 -20.54 15.80 -24.83
C VAL A 200 -21.12 15.30 -23.52
N ASP A 201 -22.27 14.64 -23.57
CA ASP A 201 -22.87 14.02 -22.39
C ASP A 201 -21.98 12.90 -21.85
N ARG A 202 -21.61 13.00 -20.57
CA ARG A 202 -20.63 12.09 -19.93
C ARG A 202 -21.21 10.72 -19.67
N GLN A 203 -22.54 10.60 -19.44
CA GLN A 203 -23.18 9.30 -19.29
C GLN A 203 -23.20 8.58 -20.64
N GLN A 204 -23.54 9.27 -21.73
CA GLN A 204 -23.48 8.66 -23.08
C GLN A 204 -22.05 8.23 -23.46
N LEU A 205 -21.03 9.05 -23.10
CA LEU A 205 -19.65 8.65 -23.30
C LEU A 205 -19.32 7.35 -22.53
N TYR A 206 -19.73 7.27 -21.26
CA TYR A 206 -19.55 6.05 -20.47
C TYR A 206 -20.25 4.84 -21.12
N ASP A 207 -21.50 4.98 -21.58
CA ASP A 207 -22.26 3.92 -22.20
C ASP A 207 -21.56 3.37 -23.47
N ILE A 208 -21.03 4.29 -24.30
CA ILE A 208 -20.25 3.91 -25.50
C ILE A 208 -18.96 3.19 -25.12
N MET A 209 -18.18 3.74 -24.20
CA MET A 209 -16.89 3.17 -23.79
C MET A 209 -17.06 1.83 -23.08
N SER A 210 -18.10 1.68 -22.26
CA SER A 210 -18.38 0.46 -21.52
C SER A 210 -18.92 -0.68 -22.40
N ALA A 211 -19.54 -0.35 -23.53
CA ALA A 211 -19.94 -1.34 -24.54
C ALA A 211 -18.75 -1.88 -25.36
N GLY A 212 -17.58 -1.25 -25.25
CA GLY A 212 -16.38 -1.58 -26.02
C GLY A 212 -15.23 -2.12 -25.16
N PRO A 213 -14.05 -2.29 -25.77
CA PRO A 213 -12.86 -2.87 -25.10
C PRO A 213 -12.26 -1.98 -24.00
N SER A 214 -12.69 -0.74 -23.88
CA SER A 214 -12.26 0.16 -22.80
C SER A 214 -12.94 -0.13 -21.44
N ASN A 215 -13.92 -1.03 -21.42
CA ASN A 215 -14.65 -1.38 -20.19
C ASN A 215 -13.71 -1.99 -19.15
N SER A 216 -13.75 -1.41 -17.95
CA SER A 216 -13.00 -1.91 -16.80
C SER A 216 -13.62 -1.44 -15.48
N PRO A 217 -13.33 -2.09 -14.35
CA PRO A 217 -13.74 -1.59 -13.03
C PRO A 217 -13.24 -0.15 -12.76
N PHE A 218 -12.06 0.22 -13.26
CA PHE A 218 -11.52 1.57 -13.12
C PHE A 218 -12.38 2.62 -13.81
N MET A 219 -12.94 2.31 -14.97
CA MET A 219 -13.83 3.23 -15.68
C MET A 219 -15.10 3.53 -14.87
N LYS A 220 -15.62 2.55 -14.12
CA LYS A 220 -16.76 2.75 -13.23
C LYS A 220 -16.45 3.78 -12.14
N PHE A 221 -15.27 3.73 -11.51
CA PHE A 221 -14.85 4.74 -10.52
C PHE A 221 -14.75 6.13 -11.14
N CYS A 222 -14.19 6.25 -12.34
CA CYS A 222 -14.11 7.52 -13.05
C CYS A 222 -15.51 8.07 -13.41
N LYS A 223 -16.43 7.20 -13.86
CA LYS A 223 -17.83 7.57 -14.15
C LYS A 223 -18.56 7.99 -12.87
N ASN A 224 -18.42 7.23 -11.79
CA ASN A 224 -19.09 7.54 -10.52
C ASN A 224 -18.71 8.97 -10.06
N TYR A 225 -17.44 9.36 -10.21
CA TYR A 225 -17.05 10.72 -9.89
C TYR A 225 -17.48 11.74 -10.97
N ALA A 226 -17.11 11.53 -12.22
CA ALA A 226 -17.31 12.50 -13.28
C ALA A 226 -18.79 12.74 -13.63
N VAL A 227 -19.68 11.78 -13.42
CA VAL A 227 -21.12 11.87 -13.70
C VAL A 227 -21.94 12.10 -12.44
N ASP A 228 -21.71 11.27 -11.41
CA ASP A 228 -22.55 11.20 -10.22
C ASP A 228 -21.99 12.00 -9.02
N GLY A 229 -20.73 12.48 -9.09
CA GLY A 229 -20.07 13.19 -7.99
C GLY A 229 -19.63 12.26 -6.82
N VAL A 230 -19.61 10.95 -7.03
CA VAL A 230 -19.28 9.96 -5.99
C VAL A 230 -17.84 9.50 -6.09
N SER A 231 -17.04 9.78 -5.06
CA SER A 231 -15.61 9.41 -4.97
C SER A 231 -15.44 8.15 -4.13
N ASP A 232 -15.39 6.98 -4.76
CA ASP A 232 -15.44 5.67 -4.10
C ASP A 232 -14.19 4.78 -4.33
N LEU A 233 -13.17 5.25 -5.05
CA LEU A 233 -11.92 4.50 -5.25
C LEU A 233 -11.05 4.40 -3.99
N GLY A 234 -11.12 5.33 -3.06
CA GLY A 234 -10.39 5.31 -1.78
C GLY A 234 -8.86 5.25 -1.92
N PHE A 235 -8.28 5.92 -2.93
CA PHE A 235 -6.84 6.00 -3.14
C PHE A 235 -6.43 7.44 -3.50
N SER A 236 -5.64 8.09 -2.63
CA SER A 236 -5.34 9.52 -2.77
C SER A 236 -4.37 9.82 -3.91
N LEU A 237 -4.47 11.05 -4.45
CA LEU A 237 -3.54 11.59 -5.44
C LEU A 237 -2.09 11.58 -4.94
N ASN A 238 -1.85 11.90 -3.67
CA ASN A 238 -0.52 11.81 -3.04
C ASN A 238 0.04 10.38 -3.13
N ASN A 239 -0.75 9.36 -2.77
CA ASN A 239 -0.31 7.98 -2.81
C ASN A 239 -0.11 7.48 -4.25
N ALA A 240 -0.98 7.86 -5.17
CA ALA A 240 -0.86 7.51 -6.59
C ALA A 240 0.42 8.09 -7.19
N ASN A 241 0.68 9.37 -6.95
CA ASN A 241 1.90 10.05 -7.43
C ASN A 241 3.17 9.42 -6.86
N LYS A 242 3.18 9.13 -5.55
CA LYS A 242 4.29 8.42 -4.89
C LYS A 242 4.54 7.05 -5.55
N ASP A 243 3.51 6.24 -5.75
CA ASP A 243 3.65 4.89 -6.28
C ASP A 243 4.12 4.90 -7.75
N LEU A 244 3.68 5.87 -8.55
CA LEU A 244 4.20 6.06 -9.91
C LEU A 244 5.67 6.51 -9.92
N GLY A 245 6.05 7.37 -8.97
CA GLY A 245 7.45 7.74 -8.78
C GLY A 245 8.32 6.53 -8.41
N TYR A 246 7.86 5.67 -7.53
CA TYR A 246 8.54 4.42 -7.18
C TYR A 246 8.62 3.44 -8.35
N PHE A 247 7.56 3.35 -9.16
CA PHE A 247 7.57 2.55 -10.39
C PHE A 247 8.62 3.09 -11.38
N ALA A 248 8.66 4.40 -11.61
CA ALA A 248 9.64 5.03 -12.49
C ALA A 248 11.08 4.79 -12.00
N GLN A 249 11.33 4.95 -10.71
CA GLN A 249 12.62 4.65 -10.10
C GLN A 249 13.00 3.18 -10.30
N MET A 250 12.09 2.25 -10.03
CA MET A 250 12.32 0.81 -10.22
C MET A 250 12.68 0.48 -11.68
N VAL A 251 11.98 1.08 -12.65
CA VAL A 251 12.28 0.87 -14.09
C VAL A 251 13.65 1.44 -14.45
N SER A 252 14.02 2.60 -13.89
CA SER A 252 15.34 3.21 -14.05
C SER A 252 16.45 2.33 -13.46
N ASP A 253 16.22 1.76 -12.27
CA ASP A 253 17.17 0.83 -11.63
C ASP A 253 17.40 -0.45 -12.46
N LEU A 254 16.41 -0.82 -13.30
CA LEU A 254 16.51 -1.92 -14.27
C LEU A 254 17.15 -1.51 -15.61
N GLY A 255 17.62 -0.27 -15.73
CA GLY A 255 18.29 0.25 -16.93
C GLY A 255 17.34 0.63 -18.07
N SER A 256 16.06 0.92 -17.78
CA SER A 256 15.05 1.31 -18.77
C SER A 256 14.39 2.66 -18.43
N GLN A 257 13.47 3.13 -19.27
CA GLN A 257 12.72 4.36 -19.10
C GLN A 257 11.20 4.07 -18.99
N SER A 258 10.51 4.87 -18.20
CA SER A 258 9.08 4.69 -17.92
C SER A 258 8.24 5.87 -18.45
N LEU A 259 8.33 6.18 -19.75
CA LEU A 259 7.72 7.37 -20.36
C LEU A 259 6.25 7.59 -19.99
N VAL A 260 5.44 6.52 -19.97
CA VAL A 260 4.02 6.59 -19.62
C VAL A 260 3.83 6.92 -18.13
N ALA A 261 4.61 6.27 -17.25
CA ALA A 261 4.52 6.54 -15.81
C ALA A 261 4.96 7.97 -15.49
N GLU A 262 6.01 8.47 -16.14
CA GLU A 262 6.51 9.85 -15.97
C GLU A 262 5.47 10.88 -16.42
N ALA A 263 4.80 10.66 -17.57
CA ALA A 263 3.75 11.55 -18.04
C ALA A 263 2.53 11.56 -17.09
N THR A 264 2.14 10.39 -16.59
CA THR A 264 1.04 10.26 -15.63
C THR A 264 1.41 10.91 -14.29
N SER A 265 2.62 10.65 -13.78
CA SER A 265 3.11 11.26 -12.53
C SER A 265 3.15 12.79 -12.61
N LYS A 266 3.55 13.37 -13.76
CA LYS A 266 3.48 14.83 -13.98
C LYS A 266 2.06 15.38 -13.85
N SER A 267 1.06 14.65 -14.35
CA SER A 267 -0.35 15.05 -14.24
C SER A 267 -0.84 14.97 -12.80
N LEU A 268 -0.50 13.89 -12.09
CA LEU A 268 -0.83 13.71 -10.67
C LEU A 268 -0.13 14.77 -9.80
N GLN A 269 1.17 15.02 -10.04
CA GLN A 269 1.92 16.03 -9.30
C GLN A 269 1.31 17.42 -9.47
N ALA A 270 0.93 17.79 -10.70
CA ALA A 270 0.30 19.06 -10.95
C ALA A 270 -1.05 19.24 -10.21
N ALA A 271 -1.84 18.18 -10.08
CA ALA A 271 -3.06 18.21 -9.25
C ALA A 271 -2.73 18.29 -7.74
N VAL A 272 -1.68 17.60 -7.28
CA VAL A 272 -1.18 17.70 -5.89
C VAL A 272 -0.73 19.13 -5.59
N ASP A 273 0.05 19.76 -6.48
CA ASP A 273 0.53 21.13 -6.35
C ASP A 273 -0.61 22.16 -6.35
N ALA A 274 -1.74 21.83 -6.98
CA ALA A 274 -2.98 22.60 -6.94
C ALA A 274 -3.79 22.38 -5.63
N GLY A 275 -3.27 21.63 -4.64
CA GLY A 275 -3.91 21.43 -3.34
C GLY A 275 -4.86 20.22 -3.28
N MET A 276 -4.91 19.37 -4.31
CA MET A 276 -5.84 18.23 -4.37
C MET A 276 -5.25 16.91 -3.82
N GLY A 277 -4.07 16.94 -3.20
CA GLY A 277 -3.30 15.74 -2.84
C GLY A 277 -4.04 14.70 -2.00
N ASP A 278 -4.91 15.11 -1.09
CA ASP A 278 -5.69 14.24 -0.20
C ASP A 278 -6.98 13.70 -0.85
N GLY A 279 -7.39 14.28 -1.99
CA GLY A 279 -8.49 13.77 -2.80
C GLY A 279 -8.16 12.45 -3.48
N ASN A 280 -9.18 11.69 -3.86
CA ASN A 280 -9.02 10.42 -4.55
C ASN A 280 -8.66 10.61 -6.04
N VAL A 281 -7.99 9.64 -6.64
CA VAL A 281 -7.48 9.77 -8.02
C VAL A 281 -8.55 10.13 -9.07
N PRO A 282 -9.80 9.63 -9.03
CA PRO A 282 -10.84 10.08 -9.97
C PRO A 282 -11.14 11.58 -9.90
N GLU A 283 -10.88 12.24 -8.77
CA GLU A 283 -11.10 13.69 -8.57
C GLU A 283 -10.15 14.57 -9.39
N ILE A 284 -9.09 14.00 -9.96
CA ILE A 284 -8.24 14.69 -10.95
C ILE A 284 -9.04 15.19 -12.17
N PHE A 285 -10.24 14.65 -12.39
CA PHE A 285 -11.21 15.16 -13.35
C PHE A 285 -11.43 16.67 -13.18
N ASP A 286 -11.62 17.17 -11.96
CA ASP A 286 -11.84 18.59 -11.70
C ASP A 286 -10.60 19.42 -12.01
N TYR A 287 -9.39 18.89 -11.74
CA TYR A 287 -8.15 19.54 -12.15
C TYR A 287 -8.13 19.75 -13.68
N PHE A 288 -8.40 18.68 -14.46
CA PHE A 288 -8.38 18.77 -15.92
C PHE A 288 -9.47 19.69 -16.49
N VAL A 289 -10.65 19.74 -15.88
CA VAL A 289 -11.73 20.67 -16.28
C VAL A 289 -11.34 22.12 -16.05
N ASN A 290 -10.62 22.41 -14.97
CA ASN A 290 -10.25 23.76 -14.57
C ASN A 290 -8.88 24.22 -15.11
N LEU A 291 -8.13 23.35 -15.78
CA LEU A 291 -6.82 23.66 -16.33
C LEU A 291 -6.97 24.65 -17.49
N LYS A 292 -6.58 25.90 -17.25
CA LYS A 292 -6.55 26.94 -18.28
C LYS A 292 -5.22 26.92 -19.03
N LYS A 293 -5.26 27.25 -20.33
CA LYS A 293 -4.05 27.43 -21.16
C LYS A 293 -3.23 28.62 -20.69
#